data_1a418cb29c274be336b0ee24bde56135
#
_entry.id   1a418cb29c274be336b0ee24bde56135
#
_cell.length_a   1.000
_cell.length_b   1.000
_cell.length_c   1.000
_cell.angle_alpha   90.00
_cell.angle_beta   90.00
_cell.angle_gamma   90.00
#
_symmetry.space_group_name_H-M   'P 1'
#
loop_
_entity.id
_entity.type
_entity.pdbx_description
1 polymer ?
#
loop_
_entity_poly.entity_id
_entity_poly.type
_entity_poly.pdbx_seq_one_letter_code
_entity_poly.pdbx_strand_id
1 'polypeptide(L)'
;MVPSKEMSEEAAQTEQPAPAAEQTAPQLIFLPGLTADHRLFEKQLAYFEGKFPVFVWDAPGHAASWPFSLTFTLPDKARWLEDILRQEGFDAPVIVGQSMGGYVGQVYAELFPGKLKGFISVDSAPLQREYVTAAGIWLLKRMEPVYRHYPWKSLLKSGTEGVATSAYGRALMREMMLTYDGDQARYAALAGHGYRILAEAMEAELPYRILCPALLLCGEKDRAGSCIRYNKAWHKKAGIPIVWLEGAGHNANTDVPERVNALIADFVAGLPESRTESGRE
;
A
#
# COMPACT_ATOMS: atom_id res chain seq x y z
N MET A 1 -51.97 -67.13 -18.68
CA MET A 1 -51.15 -65.94 -19.09
C MET A 1 -51.24 -64.90 -18.02
N VAL A 2 -50.18 -64.75 -17.28
CA VAL A 2 -50.05 -63.75 -16.20
C VAL A 2 -48.95 -62.83 -16.63
N PRO A 3 -49.12 -61.48 -16.64
CA PRO A 3 -48.05 -60.60 -16.99
C PRO A 3 -47.16 -60.29 -15.74
N SER A 4 -45.86 -60.34 -16.00
CA SER A 4 -44.77 -60.07 -15.05
C SER A 4 -44.78 -58.59 -14.60
N LYS A 5 -44.63 -58.39 -13.31
CA LYS A 5 -44.46 -57.10 -12.65
C LYS A 5 -42.95 -56.75 -12.73
N GLU A 6 -42.57 -55.78 -13.52
CA GLU A 6 -41.26 -55.16 -13.48
C GLU A 6 -41.19 -54.22 -12.27
N MET A 7 -40.30 -54.54 -11.35
CA MET A 7 -39.94 -53.65 -10.24
C MET A 7 -38.85 -52.66 -10.77
N SER A 8 -39.21 -51.40 -10.84
CA SER A 8 -38.25 -50.31 -11.04
C SER A 8 -37.43 -50.07 -9.76
N GLU A 9 -36.13 -50.35 -9.83
CA GLU A 9 -35.17 -49.90 -8.86
C GLU A 9 -34.97 -48.40 -9.02
N GLU A 10 -35.47 -47.64 -8.04
CA GLU A 10 -35.18 -46.24 -7.85
C GLU A 10 -33.77 -46.08 -7.26
N ALA A 11 -32.83 -45.72 -8.13
CA ALA A 11 -31.44 -45.44 -7.73
C ALA A 11 -31.43 -44.18 -6.87
N ALA A 12 -31.20 -44.35 -5.58
CA ALA A 12 -30.90 -43.25 -4.67
C ALA A 12 -29.62 -42.53 -5.11
N GLN A 13 -29.76 -41.37 -5.72
CA GLN A 13 -28.65 -40.46 -5.98
C GLN A 13 -28.19 -39.91 -4.61
N THR A 14 -27.08 -40.40 -4.10
CA THR A 14 -26.34 -39.76 -3.01
C THR A 14 -25.80 -38.44 -3.54
N GLU A 15 -26.43 -37.34 -3.15
CA GLU A 15 -25.85 -36.00 -3.32
C GLU A 15 -24.47 -35.97 -2.64
N GLN A 16 -23.44 -35.87 -3.43
CA GLN A 16 -22.12 -35.52 -2.92
C GLN A 16 -22.18 -34.10 -2.38
N PRO A 17 -21.71 -33.86 -1.13
CA PRO A 17 -21.65 -32.49 -0.62
C PRO A 17 -20.76 -31.69 -1.57
N ALA A 18 -21.24 -30.50 -1.95
CA ALA A 18 -20.49 -29.54 -2.73
C ALA A 18 -19.12 -29.33 -2.08
N PRO A 19 -18.03 -29.25 -2.87
CA PRO A 19 -16.71 -29.00 -2.31
C PRO A 19 -16.77 -27.71 -1.48
N ALA A 20 -16.31 -27.81 -0.23
CA ALA A 20 -16.17 -26.66 0.65
C ALA A 20 -15.43 -25.55 -0.13
N ALA A 21 -15.99 -24.35 -0.21
CA ALA A 21 -15.36 -23.23 -0.89
C ALA A 21 -13.93 -23.12 -0.35
N GLU A 22 -12.94 -23.30 -1.21
CA GLU A 22 -11.54 -23.11 -0.88
C GLU A 22 -11.40 -21.68 -0.33
N GLN A 23 -11.08 -21.56 0.95
CA GLN A 23 -10.78 -20.26 1.55
C GLN A 23 -9.56 -19.72 0.80
N THR A 24 -9.78 -18.73 -0.05
CA THR A 24 -8.68 -18.09 -0.76
C THR A 24 -7.74 -17.45 0.26
N ALA A 25 -6.47 -17.85 0.22
CA ALA A 25 -5.44 -17.29 1.10
C ALA A 25 -5.43 -15.76 0.99
N PRO A 26 -5.19 -15.03 2.10
CA PRO A 26 -5.05 -13.57 2.05
C PRO A 26 -4.04 -13.14 0.99
N GLN A 27 -4.38 -12.12 0.22
CA GLN A 27 -3.56 -11.59 -0.88
C GLN A 27 -2.91 -10.28 -0.40
N LEU A 28 -1.59 -10.15 -0.57
CA LEU A 28 -0.83 -9.00 -0.09
C LEU A 28 -0.36 -8.11 -1.23
N ILE A 29 -0.68 -6.83 -1.15
CA ILE A 29 -0.28 -5.82 -2.14
C ILE A 29 0.67 -4.83 -1.48
N PHE A 30 1.89 -4.74 -1.99
CA PHE A 30 2.91 -3.82 -1.48
C PHE A 30 3.03 -2.60 -2.40
N LEU A 31 2.82 -1.41 -1.83
CA LEU A 31 2.87 -0.14 -2.57
C LEU A 31 4.03 0.72 -2.06
N PRO A 32 5.11 0.85 -2.83
CA PRO A 32 6.26 1.68 -2.47
C PRO A 32 5.94 3.18 -2.39
N GLY A 33 6.80 3.89 -1.67
CA GLY A 33 6.78 5.34 -1.55
C GLY A 33 7.22 6.08 -2.81
N LEU A 34 7.17 7.40 -2.73
CA LEU A 34 7.58 8.29 -3.82
C LEU A 34 9.07 8.15 -4.10
N THR A 35 9.44 8.05 -5.38
CA THR A 35 10.81 7.84 -5.90
C THR A 35 11.47 6.50 -5.52
N ALA A 36 10.77 5.64 -4.80
CA ALA A 36 11.16 4.26 -4.55
C ALA A 36 10.54 3.31 -5.60
N ASP A 37 11.01 2.07 -5.64
CA ASP A 37 10.50 1.01 -6.52
C ASP A 37 10.22 -0.28 -5.74
N HIS A 38 9.86 -1.37 -6.45
CA HIS A 38 9.51 -2.66 -5.86
C HIS A 38 10.55 -3.20 -4.86
N ARG A 39 11.84 -2.86 -5.03
CA ARG A 39 12.93 -3.28 -4.14
C ARG A 39 12.76 -2.79 -2.71
N LEU A 40 11.98 -1.71 -2.50
CA LEU A 40 11.68 -1.22 -1.16
C LEU A 40 11.04 -2.30 -0.27
N PHE A 41 10.34 -3.25 -0.88
CA PHE A 41 9.67 -4.35 -0.18
C PHE A 41 10.34 -5.72 -0.38
N GLU A 42 11.60 -5.80 -0.86
CA GLU A 42 12.26 -7.09 -1.15
C GLU A 42 12.31 -8.02 0.07
N LYS A 43 12.48 -7.49 1.29
CA LYS A 43 12.47 -8.29 2.52
C LYS A 43 11.09 -8.82 2.88
N GLN A 44 10.03 -8.06 2.57
CA GLN A 44 8.65 -8.48 2.72
C GLN A 44 8.30 -9.54 1.68
N LEU A 45 8.64 -9.30 0.42
CA LEU A 45 8.42 -10.26 -0.67
C LEU A 45 9.08 -11.60 -0.34
N ALA A 46 10.37 -11.60 0.02
CA ALA A 46 11.10 -12.82 0.39
C ALA A 46 10.50 -13.56 1.60
N TYR A 47 9.88 -12.82 2.53
CA TYR A 47 9.24 -13.44 3.70
C TYR A 47 7.87 -14.05 3.39
N PHE A 48 7.07 -13.39 2.53
CA PHE A 48 5.69 -13.80 2.25
C PHE A 48 5.56 -14.69 1.01
N GLU A 49 6.54 -14.69 0.11
CA GLU A 49 6.58 -15.57 -1.05
C GLU A 49 6.40 -17.04 -0.65
N GLY A 50 5.53 -17.75 -1.35
CA GLY A 50 5.17 -19.13 -1.04
C GLY A 50 4.22 -19.33 0.16
N LYS A 51 3.91 -18.24 0.91
CA LYS A 51 2.91 -18.28 2.01
C LYS A 51 1.59 -17.65 1.59
N PHE A 52 1.65 -16.57 0.80
CA PHE A 52 0.50 -15.82 0.31
C PHE A 52 0.74 -15.42 -1.16
N PRO A 53 -0.30 -15.22 -1.96
CA PRO A 53 -0.19 -14.45 -3.18
C PRO A 53 0.27 -13.03 -2.87
N VAL A 54 1.37 -12.59 -3.50
CA VAL A 54 1.96 -11.27 -3.28
C VAL A 54 2.04 -10.50 -4.58
N PHE A 55 1.81 -9.20 -4.53
CA PHE A 55 2.01 -8.28 -5.63
C PHE A 55 2.73 -7.03 -5.13
N VAL A 56 3.64 -6.52 -5.93
CA VAL A 56 4.28 -5.23 -5.73
C VAL A 56 4.35 -4.51 -7.07
N TRP A 57 4.13 -3.22 -7.09
CA TRP A 57 4.21 -2.48 -8.34
C TRP A 57 5.36 -1.48 -8.36
N ASP A 58 5.85 -1.20 -9.56
CA ASP A 58 6.56 0.04 -9.84
C ASP A 58 5.50 1.06 -10.29
N ALA A 59 5.20 2.01 -9.41
CA ALA A 59 4.15 3.00 -9.68
C ALA A 59 4.43 3.79 -10.97
N PRO A 60 3.40 4.32 -11.67
CA PRO A 60 3.60 5.10 -12.89
C PRO A 60 4.67 6.16 -12.75
N GLY A 61 5.62 6.17 -13.68
CA GLY A 61 6.81 7.05 -13.67
C GLY A 61 8.00 6.56 -12.84
N HIS A 62 7.88 5.44 -12.11
CA HIS A 62 8.96 4.86 -11.30
C HIS A 62 9.59 3.66 -12.01
N ALA A 63 10.90 3.45 -11.81
CA ALA A 63 11.67 2.29 -12.28
C ALA A 63 11.25 1.78 -13.68
N ALA A 64 10.78 0.53 -13.78
CA ALA A 64 10.35 -0.09 -15.04
C ALA A 64 9.13 0.58 -15.70
N SER A 65 8.34 1.35 -14.92
CA SER A 65 7.21 2.13 -15.43
C SER A 65 7.61 3.50 -16.00
N TRP A 66 8.90 3.77 -16.20
CA TRP A 66 9.41 4.94 -16.91
C TRP A 66 9.78 4.57 -18.36
N PRO A 67 9.54 5.45 -19.36
CA PRO A 67 8.93 6.79 -19.27
C PRO A 67 7.40 6.74 -19.16
N PHE A 68 6.83 7.68 -18.40
CA PHE A 68 5.39 7.82 -18.22
C PHE A 68 5.00 9.32 -18.13
N SER A 69 3.89 9.70 -18.75
CA SER A 69 3.42 11.09 -18.68
C SER A 69 2.95 11.43 -17.26
N LEU A 70 3.51 12.50 -16.68
CA LEU A 70 3.18 12.94 -15.33
C LEU A 70 1.95 13.87 -15.31
N THR A 71 0.84 13.39 -15.87
CA THR A 71 -0.45 14.13 -15.94
C THR A 71 -1.56 13.48 -15.12
N PHE A 72 -1.28 12.38 -14.43
CA PHE A 72 -2.22 11.61 -13.64
C PHE A 72 -2.40 12.17 -12.22
N THR A 73 -3.44 11.69 -11.55
CA THR A 73 -3.80 12.02 -10.17
C THR A 73 -3.64 10.81 -9.23
N LEU A 74 -3.80 10.99 -7.92
CA LEU A 74 -3.89 9.84 -6.99
C LEU A 74 -5.11 8.96 -7.27
N PRO A 75 -6.32 9.49 -7.57
CA PRO A 75 -7.44 8.69 -8.05
C PRO A 75 -7.12 7.85 -9.28
N ASP A 76 -6.35 8.36 -10.24
CA ASP A 76 -5.96 7.57 -11.41
C ASP A 76 -5.05 6.40 -11.03
N LYS A 77 -4.09 6.62 -10.12
CA LYS A 77 -3.27 5.53 -9.57
C LYS A 77 -4.12 4.43 -8.91
N ALA A 78 -5.12 4.82 -8.13
CA ALA A 78 -6.00 3.87 -7.47
C ALA A 78 -6.86 3.07 -8.48
N ARG A 79 -7.34 3.70 -9.55
CA ARG A 79 -8.09 3.02 -10.63
C ARG A 79 -7.19 2.05 -11.40
N TRP A 80 -5.98 2.44 -11.77
CA TRP A 80 -5.02 1.55 -12.42
C TRP A 80 -4.65 0.36 -11.53
N LEU A 81 -4.51 0.61 -10.22
CA LEU A 81 -4.28 -0.49 -9.27
C LEU A 81 -5.45 -1.46 -9.26
N GLU A 82 -6.72 -0.99 -9.21
CA GLU A 82 -7.91 -1.85 -9.28
C GLU A 82 -7.94 -2.66 -10.59
N ASP A 83 -7.64 -2.01 -11.72
CA ASP A 83 -7.61 -2.70 -13.02
C ASP A 83 -6.55 -3.80 -13.06
N ILE A 84 -5.36 -3.54 -12.53
CA ILE A 84 -4.28 -4.54 -12.42
C ILE A 84 -4.70 -5.69 -11.50
N LEU A 85 -5.18 -5.38 -10.30
CA LEU A 85 -5.57 -6.40 -9.32
C LEU A 85 -6.67 -7.31 -9.87
N ARG A 86 -7.64 -6.75 -10.57
CA ARG A 86 -8.70 -7.51 -11.24
C ARG A 86 -8.14 -8.40 -12.35
N GLN A 87 -7.18 -7.93 -13.15
CA GLN A 87 -6.55 -8.71 -14.22
C GLN A 87 -5.70 -9.86 -13.67
N GLU A 88 -5.02 -9.63 -12.54
CA GLU A 88 -4.18 -10.63 -11.86
C GLU A 88 -4.99 -11.55 -10.93
N GLY A 89 -6.31 -11.38 -10.86
CA GLY A 89 -7.18 -12.23 -10.04
C GLY A 89 -7.08 -11.99 -8.55
N PHE A 90 -6.68 -10.78 -8.12
CA PHE A 90 -6.69 -10.38 -6.72
C PHE A 90 -8.09 -9.87 -6.35
N ASP A 91 -8.72 -10.55 -5.39
CA ASP A 91 -10.03 -10.17 -4.85
C ASP A 91 -9.92 -9.94 -3.33
N ALA A 92 -10.40 -8.80 -2.88
CA ALA A 92 -10.35 -8.36 -1.48
C ALA A 92 -8.94 -8.45 -0.85
N PRO A 93 -7.90 -7.81 -1.42
CA PRO A 93 -6.53 -7.88 -0.92
C PRO A 93 -6.33 -7.09 0.38
N VAL A 94 -5.19 -7.35 1.04
CA VAL A 94 -4.62 -6.48 2.07
C VAL A 94 -3.59 -5.57 1.41
N ILE A 95 -3.80 -4.26 1.46
CA ILE A 95 -2.81 -3.29 0.98
C ILE A 95 -1.85 -2.93 2.11
N VAL A 96 -0.56 -3.03 1.84
CA VAL A 96 0.55 -2.56 2.69
C VAL A 96 1.23 -1.41 1.95
N GLY A 97 0.92 -0.18 2.32
CA GLY A 97 1.43 1.02 1.63
C GLY A 97 2.45 1.79 2.46
N GLN A 98 3.66 1.98 1.92
CA GLN A 98 4.68 2.81 2.54
C GLN A 98 4.60 4.23 1.97
N SER A 99 4.59 5.26 2.84
CA SER A 99 4.61 6.67 2.45
C SER A 99 3.56 6.98 1.36
N MET A 100 3.98 7.36 0.15
CA MET A 100 3.09 7.60 -1.00
C MET A 100 2.19 6.39 -1.32
N GLY A 101 2.68 5.17 -1.14
CA GLY A 101 1.89 3.95 -1.31
C GLY A 101 0.72 3.85 -0.33
N GLY A 102 0.90 4.35 0.90
CA GLY A 102 -0.19 4.43 1.88
C GLY A 102 -1.26 5.45 1.50
N TYR A 103 -0.90 6.56 0.83
CA TYR A 103 -1.88 7.49 0.29
C TYR A 103 -2.66 6.90 -0.89
N VAL A 104 -2.00 6.14 -1.77
CA VAL A 104 -2.70 5.39 -2.83
C VAL A 104 -3.68 4.40 -2.23
N GLY A 105 -3.30 3.67 -1.16
CA GLY A 105 -4.19 2.75 -0.44
C GLY A 105 -5.41 3.44 0.17
N GLN A 106 -5.26 4.64 0.73
CA GLN A 106 -6.39 5.43 1.26
C GLN A 106 -7.34 5.88 0.14
N VAL A 107 -6.80 6.34 -1.00
CA VAL A 107 -7.64 6.70 -2.16
C VAL A 107 -8.33 5.47 -2.74
N TYR A 108 -7.65 4.33 -2.78
CA TYR A 108 -8.26 3.08 -3.21
C TYR A 108 -9.44 2.69 -2.30
N ALA A 109 -9.25 2.74 -0.98
CA ALA A 109 -10.32 2.45 -0.01
C ALA A 109 -11.53 3.39 -0.16
N GLU A 110 -11.31 4.67 -0.50
CA GLU A 110 -12.36 5.65 -0.75
C GLU A 110 -13.13 5.39 -2.04
N LEU A 111 -12.41 5.07 -3.14
CA LEU A 111 -13.01 4.85 -4.46
C LEU A 111 -13.69 3.48 -4.59
N PHE A 112 -13.20 2.48 -3.85
CA PHE A 112 -13.66 1.10 -3.94
C PHE A 112 -14.03 0.55 -2.56
N PRO A 113 -15.07 1.11 -1.90
CA PRO A 113 -15.47 0.71 -0.57
C PRO A 113 -15.85 -0.78 -0.53
N GLY A 114 -15.33 -1.49 0.48
CA GLY A 114 -15.54 -2.93 0.64
C GLY A 114 -14.62 -3.84 -0.17
N LYS A 115 -13.78 -3.30 -1.06
CA LYS A 115 -12.82 -4.08 -1.86
C LYS A 115 -11.57 -4.51 -1.09
N LEU A 116 -11.26 -3.89 0.04
CA LEU A 116 -10.10 -4.26 0.86
C LEU A 116 -10.50 -5.19 2.00
N LYS A 117 -9.77 -6.28 2.17
CA LYS A 117 -9.83 -7.13 3.35
C LYS A 117 -9.10 -6.50 4.54
N GLY A 118 -8.06 -5.69 4.28
CA GLY A 118 -7.31 -4.97 5.29
C GLY A 118 -6.40 -3.89 4.71
N PHE A 119 -5.97 -2.96 5.56
CA PHE A 119 -5.06 -1.88 5.18
C PHE A 119 -3.96 -1.69 6.24
N ILE A 120 -2.71 -1.71 5.81
CA ILE A 120 -1.55 -1.40 6.65
C ILE A 120 -0.85 -0.17 6.08
N SER A 121 -0.76 0.88 6.88
CA SER A 121 -0.04 2.11 6.55
C SER A 121 1.35 2.06 7.20
N VAL A 122 2.41 2.12 6.41
CA VAL A 122 3.80 2.15 6.89
C VAL A 122 4.35 3.54 6.62
N ASP A 123 4.68 4.28 7.68
CA ASP A 123 5.25 5.64 7.59
C ASP A 123 4.51 6.55 6.60
N SER A 124 3.20 6.38 6.48
CA SER A 124 2.30 7.26 5.74
C SER A 124 1.46 8.08 6.71
N ALA A 125 0.66 9.01 6.20
CA ALA A 125 -0.15 9.89 7.04
C ALA A 125 -1.59 9.98 6.50
N PRO A 126 -2.55 10.51 7.26
CA PRO A 126 -3.91 10.65 6.77
C PRO A 126 -4.02 11.70 5.65
N LEU A 127 -4.87 11.42 4.66
CA LEU A 127 -5.18 12.33 3.55
C LEU A 127 -6.20 13.42 3.91
N GLN A 128 -6.99 13.21 4.97
CA GLN A 128 -8.08 14.11 5.33
C GLN A 128 -7.54 15.52 5.56
N ARG A 129 -8.23 16.51 4.97
CA ARG A 129 -7.85 17.93 4.97
C ARG A 129 -7.61 18.50 6.38
N GLU A 130 -8.30 17.99 7.37
CA GLU A 130 -8.25 18.44 8.75
C GLU A 130 -6.90 18.23 9.46
N TYR A 131 -6.06 17.30 8.95
CA TYR A 131 -4.74 17.04 9.53
C TYR A 131 -3.65 17.96 8.96
N VAL A 132 -3.90 18.61 7.81
CA VAL A 132 -2.88 19.37 7.08
C VAL A 132 -3.25 20.84 6.99
N THR A 133 -2.27 21.71 7.20
CA THR A 133 -2.46 23.17 7.10
C THR A 133 -2.47 23.63 5.64
N ALA A 134 -3.15 24.74 5.34
CA ALA A 134 -3.12 25.36 4.00
C ALA A 134 -1.68 25.68 3.55
N ALA A 135 -0.82 26.14 4.47
CA ALA A 135 0.59 26.38 4.18
C ALA A 135 1.34 25.11 3.82
N GLY A 136 1.04 23.97 4.49
CA GLY A 136 1.60 22.66 4.14
C GLY A 136 1.22 22.22 2.72
N ILE A 137 -0.04 22.33 2.36
CA ILE A 137 -0.54 22.04 1.01
C ILE A 137 0.12 22.96 -0.03
N TRP A 138 0.19 24.25 0.27
CA TRP A 138 0.85 25.22 -0.59
C TRP A 138 2.33 24.87 -0.85
N LEU A 139 3.05 24.40 0.19
CA LEU A 139 4.45 23.98 0.08
C LEU A 139 4.58 22.73 -0.79
N LEU A 140 3.75 21.70 -0.56
CA LEU A 140 3.77 20.46 -1.35
C LEU A 140 3.69 20.76 -2.86
N LYS A 141 2.81 21.65 -3.27
CA LYS A 141 2.65 22.05 -4.69
C LYS A 141 3.88 22.73 -5.30
N ARG A 142 4.87 23.11 -4.51
CA ARG A 142 6.07 23.85 -4.92
C ARG A 142 7.38 23.10 -4.73
N MET A 143 7.30 21.78 -4.50
CA MET A 143 8.51 20.99 -4.23
C MET A 143 9.37 20.72 -5.47
N GLU A 144 8.81 20.71 -6.68
CA GLU A 144 9.58 20.43 -7.89
C GLU A 144 10.79 21.36 -8.08
N PRO A 145 10.64 22.70 -8.07
CA PRO A 145 11.80 23.59 -8.21
C PRO A 145 12.82 23.43 -7.08
N VAL A 146 12.38 23.07 -5.87
CA VAL A 146 13.30 22.77 -4.76
C VAL A 146 14.20 21.59 -5.13
N TYR A 147 13.63 20.46 -5.56
CA TYR A 147 14.41 19.30 -5.97
C TYR A 147 15.24 19.53 -7.22
N ARG A 148 14.78 20.35 -8.15
CA ARG A 148 15.49 20.67 -9.40
C ARG A 148 16.78 21.46 -9.15
N HIS A 149 16.78 22.35 -8.15
CA HIS A 149 17.91 23.25 -7.88
C HIS A 149 18.74 22.87 -6.66
N TYR A 150 18.25 21.90 -5.84
CA TYR A 150 19.01 21.43 -4.69
C TYR A 150 20.23 20.62 -5.14
N PRO A 151 21.45 20.83 -4.58
CA PRO A 151 22.64 20.10 -5.01
C PRO A 151 22.44 18.59 -4.94
N TRP A 152 22.64 17.88 -6.06
CA TRP A 152 22.38 16.44 -6.18
C TRP A 152 23.04 15.60 -5.09
N LYS A 153 24.33 15.86 -4.78
CA LYS A 153 25.04 15.15 -3.71
C LYS A 153 24.37 15.30 -2.35
N SER A 154 23.84 16.50 -2.05
CA SER A 154 23.13 16.77 -0.80
C SER A 154 21.75 16.13 -0.81
N LEU A 155 21.08 16.15 -1.96
CA LEU A 155 19.78 15.49 -2.16
C LEU A 155 19.91 13.97 -1.98
N LEU A 156 20.92 13.35 -2.61
CA LEU A 156 21.23 11.93 -2.46
C LEU A 156 21.50 11.58 -0.99
N LYS A 157 22.31 12.37 -0.29
CA LYS A 157 22.57 12.16 1.14
C LYS A 157 21.30 12.28 1.99
N SER A 158 20.53 13.35 1.83
CA SER A 158 19.31 13.56 2.61
C SER A 158 18.22 12.54 2.29
N GLY A 159 18.08 12.14 1.05
CA GLY A 159 17.14 11.12 0.61
C GLY A 159 17.50 9.69 1.03
N THR A 160 18.76 9.45 1.43
CA THR A 160 19.21 8.15 1.95
C THR A 160 19.25 8.13 3.47
N GLU A 161 20.03 9.03 4.08
CA GLU A 161 20.23 9.09 5.53
C GLU A 161 19.03 9.69 6.28
N GLY A 162 18.21 10.50 5.59
CA GLY A 162 17.03 11.14 6.17
C GLY A 162 15.80 10.22 6.23
N VAL A 163 15.77 9.16 5.41
CA VAL A 163 14.60 8.26 5.32
C VAL A 163 14.84 6.89 5.96
N ALA A 164 16.10 6.46 6.12
CA ALA A 164 16.43 5.17 6.72
C ALA A 164 17.49 5.30 7.81
N THR A 165 17.39 4.47 8.84
CA THR A 165 18.33 4.42 9.96
C THR A 165 19.28 3.23 9.88
N SER A 166 18.86 2.11 9.27
CA SER A 166 19.68 0.92 9.09
C SER A 166 20.69 1.10 7.96
N ALA A 167 21.81 0.37 8.03
CA ALA A 167 22.81 0.35 6.95
C ALA A 167 22.19 -0.21 5.66
N TYR A 168 21.37 -1.27 5.77
CA TYR A 168 20.67 -1.88 4.65
C TYR A 168 19.68 -0.91 4.00
N GLY A 169 18.78 -0.29 4.78
CA GLY A 169 17.79 0.64 4.25
C GLY A 169 18.42 1.85 3.54
N ARG A 170 19.54 2.37 4.10
CA ARG A 170 20.30 3.46 3.46
C ARG A 170 20.96 3.02 2.15
N ALA A 171 21.57 1.84 2.12
CA ALA A 171 22.19 1.31 0.91
C ALA A 171 21.15 1.11 -0.20
N LEU A 172 20.04 0.45 0.12
CA LEU A 172 18.94 0.20 -0.80
C LEU A 172 18.36 1.51 -1.35
N MET A 173 18.05 2.48 -0.47
CA MET A 173 17.53 3.77 -0.91
C MET A 173 18.53 4.53 -1.78
N ARG A 174 19.85 4.40 -1.47
CA ARG A 174 20.89 4.98 -2.30
C ARG A 174 20.90 4.38 -3.70
N GLU A 175 20.80 3.08 -3.83
CA GLU A 175 20.73 2.39 -5.14
C GLU A 175 19.52 2.86 -5.94
N MET A 176 18.34 2.95 -5.33
CA MET A 176 17.14 3.47 -5.99
C MET A 176 17.32 4.92 -6.44
N MET A 177 17.88 5.80 -5.60
CA MET A 177 18.13 7.19 -5.98
C MET A 177 19.19 7.33 -7.09
N LEU A 178 20.22 6.46 -7.12
CA LEU A 178 21.25 6.48 -8.16
C LEU A 178 20.69 6.14 -9.56
N THR A 179 19.51 5.58 -9.69
CA THR A 179 18.85 5.41 -10.99
C THR A 179 18.50 6.75 -11.66
N TYR A 180 18.55 7.85 -10.89
CA TYR A 180 18.35 9.23 -11.37
C TYR A 180 19.67 10.00 -11.49
N ASP A 181 20.84 9.35 -11.26
CA ASP A 181 22.12 10.04 -11.38
C ASP A 181 22.35 10.50 -12.81
N GLY A 182 22.76 11.77 -12.96
CA GLY A 182 22.85 12.41 -14.27
C GLY A 182 21.51 12.94 -14.84
N ASP A 183 20.35 12.62 -14.22
CA ASP A 183 19.03 13.11 -14.63
C ASP A 183 18.19 13.61 -13.41
N GLN A 184 18.77 14.59 -12.72
CA GLN A 184 18.08 15.23 -11.58
C GLN A 184 16.76 15.90 -12.02
N ALA A 185 16.62 16.28 -13.29
CA ALA A 185 15.39 16.87 -13.82
C ALA A 185 14.24 15.85 -13.76
N ARG A 186 14.50 14.58 -14.11
CA ARG A 186 13.54 13.47 -13.97
C ARG A 186 13.15 13.25 -12.51
N TYR A 187 14.14 13.17 -11.61
CA TYR A 187 13.87 13.04 -10.18
C TYR A 187 12.97 14.16 -9.67
N ALA A 188 13.31 15.42 -9.99
CA ALA A 188 12.56 16.60 -9.56
C ALA A 188 11.14 16.61 -10.12
N ALA A 189 10.96 16.28 -11.40
CA ALA A 189 9.65 16.18 -12.02
C ALA A 189 8.78 15.12 -11.36
N LEU A 190 9.31 13.91 -11.14
CA LEU A 190 8.58 12.80 -10.51
C LEU A 190 8.22 13.12 -9.06
N ALA A 191 9.19 13.59 -8.27
CA ALA A 191 8.97 13.93 -6.87
C ALA A 191 7.99 15.11 -6.74
N GLY A 192 8.17 16.16 -7.55
CA GLY A 192 7.29 17.32 -7.58
C GLY A 192 5.86 16.98 -7.99
N HIS A 193 5.71 16.13 -9.00
CA HIS A 193 4.41 15.61 -9.40
C HIS A 193 3.73 14.84 -8.28
N GLY A 194 4.46 13.92 -7.61
CA GLY A 194 3.94 13.16 -6.48
C GLY A 194 3.42 14.05 -5.35
N TYR A 195 4.17 15.07 -4.96
CA TYR A 195 3.72 16.02 -3.94
C TYR A 195 2.54 16.88 -4.40
N ARG A 196 2.47 17.23 -5.67
CA ARG A 196 1.35 18.00 -6.23
C ARG A 196 0.05 17.19 -6.17
N ILE A 197 0.05 15.95 -6.66
CA ILE A 197 -1.16 15.09 -6.63
C ILE A 197 -1.57 14.71 -5.21
N LEU A 198 -0.61 14.63 -4.26
CA LEU A 198 -0.89 14.48 -2.84
C LEU A 198 -1.64 15.71 -2.31
N ALA A 199 -1.16 16.91 -2.63
CA ALA A 199 -1.81 18.16 -2.23
C ALA A 199 -3.22 18.30 -2.84
N GLU A 200 -3.40 17.94 -4.10
CA GLU A 200 -4.69 17.91 -4.80
C GLU A 200 -5.69 16.96 -4.14
N ALA A 201 -5.21 15.75 -3.73
CA ALA A 201 -6.06 14.80 -3.01
C ALA A 201 -6.51 15.35 -1.65
N MET A 202 -5.63 16.04 -0.91
CA MET A 202 -6.00 16.71 0.34
C MET A 202 -6.99 17.86 0.15
N GLU A 203 -6.86 18.61 -0.95
CA GLU A 203 -7.80 19.70 -1.30
C GLU A 203 -9.16 19.20 -1.80
N ALA A 204 -9.25 17.97 -2.26
CA ALA A 204 -10.52 17.36 -2.66
C ALA A 204 -11.47 17.14 -1.47
N GLU A 205 -10.96 17.25 -0.24
CA GLU A 205 -11.72 17.18 1.02
C GLU A 205 -12.58 15.91 1.14
N LEU A 206 -12.17 14.82 0.46
CA LEU A 206 -12.85 13.54 0.58
C LEU A 206 -12.62 12.94 1.98
N PRO A 207 -13.57 12.13 2.48
CA PRO A 207 -13.50 11.60 3.82
C PRO A 207 -12.38 10.56 4.03
N TYR A 208 -11.90 9.92 2.96
CA TYR A 208 -10.86 8.86 2.98
C TYR A 208 -11.05 7.87 4.13
N ARG A 209 -12.28 7.33 4.23
CA ARG A 209 -12.65 6.38 5.29
C ARG A 209 -12.04 5.02 5.03
N ILE A 210 -11.40 4.47 6.04
CA ILE A 210 -10.94 3.08 6.02
C ILE A 210 -12.03 2.24 6.69
N LEU A 211 -12.76 1.46 5.89
CA LEU A 211 -13.90 0.65 6.34
C LEU A 211 -13.53 -0.82 6.63
N CYS A 212 -12.30 -1.21 6.34
CA CYS A 212 -11.75 -2.52 6.68
C CYS A 212 -10.87 -2.44 7.95
N PRO A 213 -10.49 -3.58 8.55
CA PRO A 213 -9.43 -3.61 9.55
C PRO A 213 -8.18 -2.86 9.08
N ALA A 214 -7.58 -2.07 9.95
CA ALA A 214 -6.41 -1.27 9.60
C ALA A 214 -5.37 -1.23 10.72
N LEU A 215 -4.10 -1.03 10.33
CA LEU A 215 -2.96 -0.91 11.24
C LEU A 215 -2.02 0.19 10.76
N LEU A 216 -1.58 1.04 11.66
CA LEU A 216 -0.54 2.03 11.41
C LEU A 216 0.79 1.51 11.94
N LEU A 217 1.83 1.53 11.12
CA LEU A 217 3.21 1.27 11.48
C LEU A 217 3.99 2.56 11.27
N CYS A 218 4.67 3.05 12.29
CA CYS A 218 5.40 4.31 12.20
C CYS A 218 6.75 4.22 12.90
N GLY A 219 7.83 4.55 12.18
CA GLY A 219 9.16 4.63 12.75
C GLY A 219 9.26 5.75 13.79
N GLU A 220 9.85 5.45 14.96
CA GLU A 220 10.03 6.45 16.03
C GLU A 220 10.97 7.59 15.63
N LYS A 221 11.85 7.33 14.67
CA LYS A 221 12.82 8.30 14.13
C LYS A 221 12.41 8.83 12.75
N ASP A 222 11.15 8.63 12.33
CA ASP A 222 10.67 9.18 11.07
C ASP A 222 10.76 10.72 11.07
N ARG A 223 11.51 11.26 10.11
CA ARG A 223 11.72 12.71 9.93
C ARG A 223 11.09 13.23 8.64
N ALA A 224 10.34 12.41 7.91
CA ALA A 224 9.65 12.84 6.70
C ALA A 224 8.45 13.73 7.05
N GLY A 225 8.63 15.01 6.87
CA GLY A 225 7.60 16.02 7.16
C GLY A 225 7.10 15.97 8.61
N SER A 226 5.81 15.77 8.79
CA SER A 226 5.15 15.66 10.10
C SER A 226 4.52 14.29 10.33
N CYS A 227 5.06 13.23 9.72
CA CYS A 227 4.49 11.89 9.74
C CYS A 227 4.14 11.39 11.16
N ILE A 228 5.08 11.48 12.11
CA ILE A 228 4.83 11.10 13.53
C ILE A 228 3.65 11.86 14.12
N ARG A 229 3.60 13.19 13.93
CA ARG A 229 2.52 14.03 14.46
C ARG A 229 1.17 13.65 13.86
N TYR A 230 1.14 13.43 12.57
CA TYR A 230 -0.10 13.08 11.86
C TYR A 230 -0.58 11.68 12.23
N ASN A 231 0.31 10.70 12.36
CA ASN A 231 -0.05 9.34 12.79
C ASN A 231 -0.58 9.32 14.23
N LYS A 232 0.02 10.09 15.16
CA LYS A 232 -0.54 10.27 16.52
C LYS A 232 -1.96 10.83 16.50
N ALA A 233 -2.20 11.85 15.67
CA ALA A 233 -3.52 12.46 15.54
C ALA A 233 -4.52 11.50 14.89
N TRP A 234 -4.11 10.78 13.84
CA TRP A 234 -4.94 9.80 13.14
C TRP A 234 -5.36 8.65 14.06
N HIS A 235 -4.40 8.02 14.76
CA HIS A 235 -4.69 7.02 15.78
C HIS A 235 -5.71 7.54 16.82
N LYS A 236 -5.45 8.72 17.39
CA LYS A 236 -6.33 9.29 18.43
C LYS A 236 -7.75 9.55 17.93
N LYS A 237 -7.90 10.04 16.70
CA LYS A 237 -9.19 10.49 16.16
C LYS A 237 -9.97 9.36 15.49
N ALA A 238 -9.31 8.51 14.70
CA ALA A 238 -9.95 7.42 13.96
C ALA A 238 -9.98 6.09 14.74
N GLY A 239 -9.26 5.98 15.87
CA GLY A 239 -9.17 4.74 16.64
C GLY A 239 -8.38 3.61 15.98
N ILE A 240 -7.67 3.89 14.88
CA ILE A 240 -6.87 2.87 14.18
C ILE A 240 -5.68 2.49 15.06
N PRO A 241 -5.43 1.19 15.35
CA PRO A 241 -4.26 0.75 16.08
C PRO A 241 -2.96 1.25 15.46
N ILE A 242 -1.99 1.63 16.30
CA ILE A 242 -0.65 2.06 15.86
C ILE A 242 0.44 1.30 16.60
N VAL A 243 1.46 0.87 15.88
CA VAL A 243 2.70 0.32 16.44
C VAL A 243 3.85 1.26 16.09
N TRP A 244 4.54 1.73 17.14
CA TRP A 244 5.76 2.52 17.00
C TRP A 244 6.95 1.56 16.84
N LEU A 245 7.71 1.75 15.77
CA LEU A 245 8.84 0.88 15.42
C LEU A 245 10.13 1.50 15.97
N GLU A 246 10.62 0.91 17.05
CA GLU A 246 11.80 1.38 17.75
C GLU A 246 13.02 1.47 16.82
N GLY A 247 13.67 2.60 16.84
CA GLY A 247 14.89 2.85 16.08
C GLY A 247 14.70 3.08 14.59
N ALA A 248 13.53 2.81 14.02
CA ALA A 248 13.26 2.92 12.58
C ALA A 248 12.99 4.37 12.15
N GLY A 249 13.41 4.70 10.91
CA GLY A 249 13.12 5.95 10.21
C GLY A 249 11.85 5.87 9.37
N HIS A 250 11.81 6.65 8.28
CA HIS A 250 10.67 6.72 7.36
C HIS A 250 10.49 5.45 6.49
N ASN A 251 11.55 4.69 6.27
CA ASN A 251 11.49 3.41 5.59
C ASN A 251 11.55 2.27 6.62
N ALA A 252 10.61 2.25 7.55
CA ALA A 252 10.64 1.31 8.67
C ALA A 252 10.61 -0.16 8.23
N ASN A 253 9.97 -0.45 7.09
CA ASN A 253 9.97 -1.78 6.48
C ASN A 253 11.35 -2.26 6.04
N THR A 254 12.30 -1.37 5.81
CA THR A 254 13.71 -1.70 5.51
C THR A 254 14.62 -1.57 6.73
N ASP A 255 14.24 -0.77 7.71
CA ASP A 255 15.03 -0.57 8.91
C ASP A 255 14.89 -1.71 9.92
N VAL A 256 13.67 -2.23 10.08
CA VAL A 256 13.33 -3.33 11.01
C VAL A 256 12.43 -4.38 10.31
N PRO A 257 12.91 -4.99 9.20
CA PRO A 257 12.09 -5.82 8.32
C PRO A 257 11.46 -7.02 9.03
N GLU A 258 12.19 -7.68 9.94
CA GLU A 258 11.68 -8.84 10.67
C GLU A 258 10.48 -8.45 11.55
N ARG A 259 10.55 -7.29 12.21
CA ARG A 259 9.46 -6.79 13.03
C ARG A 259 8.23 -6.41 12.19
N VAL A 260 8.45 -5.74 11.07
CA VAL A 260 7.37 -5.37 10.14
C VAL A 260 6.72 -6.62 9.55
N ASN A 261 7.51 -7.63 9.15
CA ASN A 261 7.00 -8.89 8.63
C ASN A 261 6.11 -9.61 9.66
N ALA A 262 6.56 -9.69 10.92
CA ALA A 262 5.77 -10.29 12.00
C ALA A 262 4.45 -9.55 12.21
N LEU A 263 4.46 -8.22 12.23
CA LEU A 263 3.25 -7.40 12.39
C LEU A 263 2.26 -7.55 11.23
N ILE A 264 2.76 -7.65 9.99
CA ILE A 264 1.91 -7.92 8.83
C ILE A 264 1.30 -9.33 8.95
N ALA A 265 2.10 -10.34 9.32
CA ALA A 265 1.62 -11.70 9.49
C ALA A 265 0.56 -11.82 10.59
N ASP A 266 0.80 -11.21 11.76
CA ASP A 266 -0.15 -11.16 12.88
C ASP A 266 -1.45 -10.45 12.49
N PHE A 267 -1.35 -9.33 11.75
CA PHE A 267 -2.51 -8.61 11.25
C PHE A 267 -3.35 -9.47 10.31
N VAL A 268 -2.70 -10.13 9.34
CA VAL A 268 -3.37 -11.00 8.36
C VAL A 268 -4.04 -12.19 9.05
N ALA A 269 -3.37 -12.81 10.03
CA ALA A 269 -3.93 -13.93 10.80
C ALA A 269 -5.14 -13.51 11.67
N GLY A 270 -5.20 -12.24 12.07
CA GLY A 270 -6.31 -11.68 12.85
C GLY A 270 -7.50 -11.18 12.01
N LEU A 271 -7.43 -11.24 10.69
CA LEU A 271 -8.51 -10.77 9.84
C LEU A 271 -9.73 -11.70 9.92
N PRO A 272 -10.95 -11.15 9.90
CA PRO A 272 -12.16 -11.97 9.87
C PRO A 272 -12.19 -12.84 8.60
N GLU A 273 -12.65 -14.08 8.77
CA GLU A 273 -12.90 -14.97 7.63
C GLU A 273 -13.91 -14.32 6.68
N SER A 274 -13.68 -14.48 5.37
CA SER A 274 -14.63 -14.01 4.36
C SER A 274 -15.97 -14.72 4.59
N ARG A 275 -17.03 -13.98 4.96
CA ARG A 275 -18.37 -14.52 4.92
C ARG A 275 -18.72 -14.76 3.46
N THR A 276 -18.71 -16.03 3.05
CA THR A 276 -19.42 -16.43 1.84
C THR A 276 -20.89 -16.11 2.07
N GLU A 277 -21.46 -15.15 1.35
CA GLU A 277 -22.91 -15.00 1.26
C GLU A 277 -23.47 -16.24 0.52
N SER A 278 -23.60 -17.34 1.25
CA SER A 278 -24.42 -18.46 0.82
C SER A 278 -25.86 -18.15 1.25
N GLY A 279 -26.71 -17.79 0.29
CA GLY A 279 -28.15 -17.93 0.41
C GLY A 279 -28.89 -16.69 0.88
N ARG A 280 -29.35 -15.87 -0.06
CA ARG A 280 -30.70 -15.31 -0.02
C ARG A 280 -31.37 -15.71 -1.34
N GLU A 281 -32.19 -16.75 -1.24
CA GLU A 281 -33.29 -16.99 -2.16
C GLU A 281 -34.38 -15.91 -2.00
#